data_bf85a6876f6b1c37b91bdf59d41f04cc
#
_entry.id   bf85a6876f6b1c37b91bdf59d41f04cc
#
_cell.length_a   1.000
_cell.length_b   1.000
_cell.length_c   1.000
_cell.angle_alpha   90.00
_cell.angle_beta   90.00
_cell.angle_gamma   90.00
#
_symmetry.space_group_name_H-M   'P 1'
#
loop_
_entity.id
_entity.type
_entity.pdbx_description
1 polymer ?
#
loop_
_entity_poly.entity_id
_entity_poly.type
_entity_poly.pdbx_seq_one_letter_code
_entity_poly.pdbx_strand_id
1 'polypeptide(L)'
;PIPVRVIQDEWANVAQPDSYPKILATCRSYNIGLNIIVQNIQNIKALYEKEWESIIGNCDTLLFLGGGNEPTSLEFIVKLLGKETLDTRTRGQTKGKHGSSSTNYQQAGRELMMLDELRMLGTDDAVLLIRGEPPVLDKKYNILRHKNIKRTEDGGAAPYVHKPLGNYVLPDLPYPFRSLEDYEFIEMEEPDHEYEEVQRADGA
;
A
#
# COMPACT_ATOMS: atom_id res chain seq x y z
N PRO A 1 6.11 -23.15 14.46
CA PRO A 1 5.15 -22.84 13.41
C PRO A 1 5.89 -22.33 12.17
N ILE A 2 5.44 -22.76 10.99
CA ILE A 2 6.01 -22.34 9.71
C ILE A 2 5.62 -20.88 9.48
N PRO A 3 6.56 -19.96 9.18
CA PRO A 3 6.21 -18.58 8.84
C PRO A 3 5.45 -18.52 7.50
N VAL A 4 4.34 -17.81 7.49
CA VAL A 4 3.54 -17.59 6.28
C VAL A 4 3.66 -16.14 5.87
N ARG A 5 3.92 -15.90 4.58
CA ARG A 5 3.88 -14.57 3.98
C ARG A 5 2.78 -14.51 2.94
N VAL A 6 1.86 -13.58 3.14
CA VAL A 6 0.77 -13.33 2.20
C VAL A 6 1.08 -12.03 1.48
N ILE A 7 1.06 -12.08 0.16
CA ILE A 7 1.22 -10.90 -0.71
C ILE A 7 -0.11 -10.68 -1.39
N GLN A 8 -0.71 -9.54 -1.15
CA GLN A 8 -2.02 -9.16 -1.64
C GLN A 8 -1.85 -8.01 -2.63
N ASP A 9 -1.67 -8.38 -3.89
CA ASP A 9 -1.62 -7.41 -4.98
C ASP A 9 -3.04 -6.95 -5.32
N GLU A 10 -3.18 -5.68 -5.71
CA GLU A 10 -4.48 -5.04 -5.97
C GLU A 10 -5.51 -5.28 -4.87
N TRP A 11 -5.04 -5.24 -3.62
CA TRP A 11 -5.80 -5.62 -2.44
C TRP A 11 -7.22 -5.00 -2.38
N ALA A 12 -7.36 -3.77 -2.83
CA ALA A 12 -8.65 -3.07 -2.81
C ALA A 12 -9.66 -3.58 -3.85
N ASN A 13 -9.20 -4.35 -4.85
CA ASN A 13 -10.03 -4.89 -5.92
C ASN A 13 -10.55 -6.30 -5.61
N VAL A 14 -10.13 -6.88 -4.49
CA VAL A 14 -10.55 -8.20 -4.04
C VAL A 14 -11.47 -8.05 -2.84
N ALA A 15 -12.49 -8.90 -2.76
CA ALA A 15 -13.40 -8.91 -1.60
C ALA A 15 -12.61 -9.12 -0.31
N GLN A 16 -12.74 -8.19 0.62
CA GLN A 16 -12.07 -8.22 1.91
C GLN A 16 -13.11 -8.41 3.03
N PRO A 17 -12.80 -9.16 4.10
CA PRO A 17 -13.70 -9.31 5.22
C PRO A 17 -13.79 -8.00 6.02
N ASP A 18 -14.98 -7.68 6.54
CA ASP A 18 -15.20 -6.50 7.40
C ASP A 18 -14.26 -6.46 8.61
N SER A 19 -13.83 -7.62 9.08
CA SER A 19 -12.91 -7.75 10.21
C SER A 19 -11.42 -7.65 9.84
N TYR A 20 -11.07 -7.25 8.62
CA TYR A 20 -9.68 -7.19 8.14
C TYR A 20 -8.74 -6.39 9.07
N PRO A 21 -9.12 -5.24 9.64
CA PRO A 21 -8.28 -4.53 10.60
C PRO A 21 -7.90 -5.38 11.82
N LYS A 22 -8.82 -6.23 12.30
CA LYS A 22 -8.57 -7.16 13.41
C LYS A 22 -7.63 -8.30 12.99
N ILE A 23 -7.79 -8.82 11.78
CA ILE A 23 -6.89 -9.84 11.21
C ILE A 23 -5.47 -9.27 11.15
N LEU A 24 -5.32 -8.06 10.61
CA LEU A 24 -4.02 -7.40 10.49
C LEU A 24 -3.35 -7.18 11.85
N ALA A 25 -4.12 -6.80 12.87
CA ALA A 25 -3.62 -6.60 14.23
C ALA A 25 -3.16 -7.90 14.91
N THR A 26 -3.71 -9.05 14.54
CA THR A 26 -3.48 -10.34 15.21
C THR A 26 -2.59 -11.30 14.42
N CYS A 27 -2.44 -11.15 13.11
CA CYS A 27 -1.72 -12.08 12.23
C CYS A 27 -0.28 -12.34 12.67
N ARG A 28 0.38 -11.35 13.27
CA ARG A 28 1.74 -11.46 13.81
C ARG A 28 1.86 -12.57 14.88
N SER A 29 0.87 -12.72 15.75
CA SER A 29 0.88 -13.74 16.81
C SER A 29 0.84 -15.17 16.25
N TYR A 30 0.36 -15.32 15.02
CA TYR A 30 0.30 -16.58 14.27
C TYR A 30 1.49 -16.78 13.34
N ASN A 31 2.52 -15.91 13.42
CA ASN A 31 3.67 -15.91 12.51
C ASN A 31 3.28 -15.72 11.04
N ILE A 32 2.25 -14.92 10.81
CA ILE A 32 1.75 -14.54 9.48
C ILE A 32 2.15 -13.09 9.21
N GLY A 33 2.88 -12.86 8.11
CA GLY A 33 3.20 -11.54 7.59
C GLY A 33 2.31 -11.19 6.40
N LEU A 34 1.63 -10.05 6.46
CA LEU A 34 0.79 -9.56 5.37
C LEU A 34 1.50 -8.42 4.64
N ASN A 35 1.47 -8.46 3.31
CA ASN A 35 1.93 -7.38 2.45
C ASN A 35 0.74 -6.93 1.60
N ILE A 36 0.30 -5.70 1.82
CA ILE A 36 -0.85 -5.09 1.15
C ILE A 36 -0.30 -4.16 0.07
N ILE A 37 -0.68 -4.37 -1.17
CA ILE A 37 -0.31 -3.50 -2.29
C ILE A 37 -1.57 -2.82 -2.79
N VAL A 38 -1.56 -1.49 -2.79
CA VAL A 38 -2.69 -0.66 -3.23
C VAL A 38 -2.23 0.42 -4.19
N GLN A 39 -3.09 0.82 -5.09
CA GLN A 39 -2.82 1.90 -6.04
C GLN A 39 -2.83 3.28 -5.37
N ASN A 40 -3.71 3.47 -4.40
CA ASN A 40 -3.83 4.73 -3.65
C ASN A 40 -4.54 4.51 -2.30
N ILE A 41 -4.40 5.48 -1.40
CA ILE A 41 -5.01 5.43 -0.07
C ILE A 41 -6.53 5.63 -0.13
N GLN A 42 -7.04 6.32 -1.12
CA GLN A 42 -8.47 6.55 -1.28
C GLN A 42 -9.23 5.23 -1.41
N ASN A 43 -8.65 4.23 -2.05
CA ASN A 43 -9.25 2.89 -2.15
C ASN A 43 -9.42 2.23 -0.77
N ILE A 44 -8.43 2.39 0.12
CA ILE A 44 -8.54 1.87 1.50
C ILE A 44 -9.64 2.61 2.26
N LYS A 45 -9.71 3.95 2.10
CA LYS A 45 -10.75 4.78 2.74
C LYS A 45 -12.15 4.43 2.25
N ALA A 46 -12.31 4.10 0.97
CA ALA A 46 -13.61 3.71 0.42
C ALA A 46 -14.11 2.38 1.01
N LEU A 47 -13.21 1.43 1.28
CA LEU A 47 -13.56 0.12 1.85
C LEU A 47 -13.75 0.18 3.37
N TYR A 48 -12.94 0.96 4.09
CA TYR A 48 -12.90 1.00 5.55
C TYR A 48 -12.93 2.45 6.07
N GLU A 49 -14.05 3.13 5.84
CA GLU A 49 -14.23 4.56 6.09
C GLU A 49 -13.73 5.04 7.47
N LYS A 50 -14.02 4.26 8.52
CA LYS A 50 -13.66 4.59 9.91
C LYS A 50 -12.36 3.94 10.39
N GLU A 51 -11.90 2.89 9.72
CA GLU A 51 -10.80 2.04 10.21
C GLU A 51 -9.57 2.03 9.29
N TRP A 52 -9.59 2.80 8.21
CA TRP A 52 -8.49 2.86 7.24
C TRP A 52 -7.15 3.27 7.87
N GLU A 53 -7.15 4.20 8.83
CA GLU A 53 -5.95 4.61 9.55
C GLU A 53 -5.41 3.47 10.42
N SER A 54 -6.29 2.65 10.99
CA SER A 54 -5.90 1.46 11.74
C SER A 54 -5.22 0.42 10.85
N ILE A 55 -5.68 0.24 9.61
CA ILE A 55 -5.04 -0.67 8.65
C ILE A 55 -3.61 -0.22 8.39
N ILE A 56 -3.40 1.05 8.05
CA ILE A 56 -2.05 1.57 7.78
C ILE A 56 -1.21 1.59 9.06
N GLY A 57 -1.80 1.97 10.19
CA GLY A 57 -1.12 2.03 11.49
C GLY A 57 -0.63 0.68 12.01
N ASN A 58 -1.25 -0.43 11.59
CA ASN A 58 -0.80 -1.79 11.91
C ASN A 58 0.33 -2.29 10.99
N CYS A 59 0.65 -1.57 9.92
CA CYS A 59 1.80 -1.88 9.08
C CYS A 59 3.08 -1.29 9.70
N ASP A 60 4.09 -2.13 9.90
CA ASP A 60 5.40 -1.68 10.43
C ASP A 60 6.23 -0.96 9.35
N THR A 61 5.93 -1.22 8.09
CA THR A 61 6.65 -0.68 6.93
C THR A 61 5.66 -0.15 5.91
N LEU A 62 5.93 1.05 5.40
CA LEU A 62 5.19 1.64 4.29
C LEU A 62 6.19 2.00 3.20
N LEU A 63 5.96 1.49 1.99
CA LEU A 63 6.76 1.77 0.81
C LEU A 63 5.93 2.56 -0.19
N PHE A 64 6.33 3.79 -0.47
CA PHE A 64 5.74 4.64 -1.50
C PHE A 64 6.59 4.59 -2.77
N LEU A 65 6.02 4.07 -3.85
CA LEU A 65 6.72 3.87 -5.10
C LEU A 65 6.59 5.04 -6.08
N GLY A 66 5.92 6.12 -5.68
CA GLY A 66 5.67 7.25 -6.58
C GLY A 66 4.69 6.93 -7.71
N GLY A 67 4.65 7.81 -8.70
CA GLY A 67 3.88 7.59 -9.94
C GLY A 67 2.39 7.92 -9.86
N GLY A 68 1.84 8.19 -8.70
CA GLY A 68 0.45 8.60 -8.51
C GLY A 68 0.29 10.11 -8.35
N ASN A 69 -0.76 10.67 -8.95
CA ASN A 69 -1.17 12.07 -8.75
C ASN A 69 -2.36 12.20 -7.80
N GLU A 70 -2.73 11.14 -7.09
CA GLU A 70 -3.88 11.15 -6.19
C GLU A 70 -3.54 11.96 -4.93
N PRO A 71 -4.24 13.09 -4.69
CA PRO A 71 -3.86 14.06 -3.64
C PRO A 71 -3.87 13.46 -2.24
N THR A 72 -4.83 12.60 -1.92
CA THR A 72 -4.98 12.02 -0.58
C THR A 72 -3.76 11.18 -0.20
N SER A 73 -3.22 10.40 -1.14
CA SER A 73 -2.01 9.60 -0.91
C SER A 73 -0.79 10.49 -0.73
N LEU A 74 -0.64 11.51 -1.58
CA LEU A 74 0.49 12.43 -1.49
C LEU A 74 0.49 13.21 -0.18
N GLU A 75 -0.65 13.80 0.21
CA GLU A 75 -0.79 14.51 1.48
C GLU A 75 -0.52 13.61 2.70
N PHE A 76 -0.99 12.36 2.63
CA PHE A 76 -0.75 11.41 3.69
C PHE A 76 0.73 11.07 3.85
N ILE A 77 1.45 10.83 2.76
CA ILE A 77 2.89 10.55 2.79
C ILE A 77 3.67 11.77 3.28
N VAL A 78 3.38 12.98 2.80
CA VAL A 78 3.99 14.22 3.28
C VAL A 78 3.80 14.38 4.79
N LYS A 79 2.60 14.12 5.29
CA LYS A 79 2.30 14.17 6.72
C LYS A 79 3.11 13.15 7.53
N LEU A 80 3.31 11.95 7.01
CA LEU A 80 4.13 10.91 7.65
C LEU A 80 5.61 11.22 7.64
N LEU A 81 6.12 11.87 6.59
CA LEU A 81 7.51 12.31 6.50
C LEU A 81 7.84 13.36 7.56
N GLY A 82 6.85 14.17 7.96
CA GLY A 82 7.03 15.19 8.99
C GLY A 82 7.78 16.43 8.50
N LYS A 83 8.42 17.12 9.45
CA LYS A 83 9.08 18.41 9.20
C LYS A 83 10.53 18.37 9.66
N GLU A 84 11.36 19.12 8.95
CA GLU A 84 12.72 19.44 9.33
C GLU A 84 12.83 20.89 9.79
N THR A 85 13.82 21.19 10.61
CA THR A 85 14.14 22.56 11.01
C THR A 85 15.22 23.11 10.10
N LEU A 86 14.91 24.16 9.36
CA LEU A 86 15.89 24.90 8.56
C LEU A 86 16.42 26.08 9.34
N ASP A 87 17.74 26.13 9.51
CA ASP A 87 18.44 27.27 10.06
C ASP A 87 18.75 28.27 8.96
N THR A 88 18.01 29.37 8.92
CA THR A 88 18.26 30.47 7.98
C THR A 88 19.12 31.53 8.63
N ARG A 89 20.28 31.79 8.03
CA ARG A 89 21.20 32.81 8.45
C ARG A 89 21.18 34.00 7.50
N THR A 90 20.57 35.09 7.91
CA THR A 90 20.56 36.33 7.14
C THR A 90 21.65 37.27 7.66
N ARG A 91 22.57 37.68 6.78
CA ARG A 91 23.58 38.70 7.08
C ARG A 91 23.18 40.01 6.43
N GLY A 92 22.92 41.01 7.25
CA GLY A 92 22.78 42.40 6.84
C GLY A 92 24.10 43.15 7.05
N GLN A 93 24.64 43.75 5.96
CA GLN A 93 25.82 44.59 6.06
C GLN A 93 25.49 45.97 5.47
N THR A 94 25.55 46.99 6.29
CA THR A 94 25.41 48.38 5.83
C THR A 94 26.79 48.96 5.61
N LYS A 95 27.11 49.39 4.39
CA LYS A 95 28.35 50.08 4.04
C LYS A 95 28.17 51.57 4.27
N GLY A 96 28.90 52.16 5.18
CA GLY A 96 28.90 53.60 5.49
C GLY A 96 29.90 53.92 6.56
N LYS A 97 30.13 55.21 6.85
CA LYS A 97 31.11 55.74 7.84
C LYS A 97 30.89 55.20 9.28
N HIS A 98 29.72 54.55 9.50
CA HIS A 98 29.37 53.80 10.72
C HIS A 98 28.74 52.47 10.35
N GLY A 99 29.46 51.68 9.54
CA GLY A 99 28.98 50.40 9.10
C GLY A 99 28.65 49.45 10.24
N SER A 100 27.45 48.89 10.27
CA SER A 100 27.05 47.84 11.20
C SER A 100 26.84 46.52 10.48
N SER A 101 27.25 45.45 11.13
CA SER A 101 26.99 44.10 10.67
C SER A 101 26.02 43.44 11.65
N SER A 102 24.87 43.04 11.16
CA SER A 102 23.93 42.23 11.92
C SER A 102 23.83 40.82 11.32
N THR A 103 23.84 39.82 12.16
CA THR A 103 23.56 38.42 11.75
C THR A 103 22.28 38.01 12.48
N ASN A 104 21.27 37.71 11.71
CA ASN A 104 20.02 37.20 12.26
C ASN A 104 19.94 35.70 11.99
N TYR A 105 19.64 34.91 13.02
CA TYR A 105 19.40 33.49 12.96
C TYR A 105 17.89 33.26 13.07
N GLN A 106 17.31 32.64 12.09
CA GLN A 106 15.90 32.30 12.11
C GLN A 106 15.76 30.82 11.86
N GLN A 107 15.02 30.13 12.73
CA GLN A 107 14.65 28.74 12.56
C GLN A 107 13.22 28.67 11.99
N ALA A 108 13.06 27.99 10.89
CA ALA A 108 11.76 27.73 10.27
C ALA A 108 11.55 26.23 10.08
N GLY A 109 10.36 25.76 10.44
CA GLY A 109 9.97 24.38 10.13
C GLY A 109 9.57 24.28 8.65
N ARG A 110 10.17 23.35 7.91
CA ARG A 110 9.78 22.99 6.54
C ARG A 110 9.34 21.52 6.53
N GLU A 111 8.39 21.18 5.72
CA GLU A 111 8.10 19.77 5.42
C GLU A 111 9.35 19.11 4.85
N LEU A 112 9.68 17.89 5.32
CA LEU A 112 10.87 17.16 4.88
C LEU A 112 10.88 16.96 3.36
N MET A 113 9.69 16.74 2.79
CA MET A 113 9.42 16.75 1.34
C MET A 113 8.07 17.44 1.12
N MET A 114 8.02 18.40 0.23
CA MET A 114 6.79 19.09 -0.12
C MET A 114 5.94 18.23 -1.06
N LEU A 115 4.65 18.53 -1.15
CA LEU A 115 3.70 17.77 -1.98
C LEU A 115 4.10 17.75 -3.46
N ASP A 116 4.58 18.87 -3.98
CA ASP A 116 5.05 19.00 -5.36
C ASP A 116 6.36 18.23 -5.59
N GLU A 117 7.27 18.22 -4.62
CA GLU A 117 8.51 17.44 -4.66
C GLU A 117 8.18 15.93 -4.68
N LEU A 118 7.26 15.50 -3.82
CA LEU A 118 6.81 14.10 -3.77
C LEU A 118 6.08 13.68 -5.07
N ARG A 119 5.28 14.57 -5.65
CA ARG A 119 4.61 14.32 -6.94
C ARG A 119 5.60 14.19 -8.09
N MET A 120 6.73 14.90 -8.02
CA MET A 120 7.81 14.85 -9.02
C MET A 120 8.86 13.78 -8.71
N LEU A 121 8.57 12.88 -7.76
CA LEU A 121 9.48 11.78 -7.44
C LEU A 121 9.85 10.99 -8.70
N GLY A 122 11.15 10.76 -8.91
CA GLY A 122 11.65 10.05 -10.09
C GLY A 122 11.06 8.63 -10.19
N THR A 123 10.87 8.15 -11.42
CA THR A 123 10.31 6.81 -11.68
C THR A 123 11.09 5.69 -11.01
N ASP A 124 12.39 5.89 -10.82
CA ASP A 124 13.29 4.91 -10.18
C ASP A 124 13.44 5.12 -8.67
N ASP A 125 12.80 6.14 -8.12
CA ASP A 125 12.90 6.48 -6.70
C ASP A 125 11.72 5.92 -5.91
N ALA A 126 11.96 5.65 -4.63
CA ALA A 126 10.94 5.21 -3.68
C ALA A 126 11.22 5.80 -2.29
N VAL A 127 10.15 6.05 -1.54
CA VAL A 127 10.22 6.48 -0.15
C VAL A 127 9.83 5.31 0.75
N LEU A 128 10.70 4.95 1.67
CA LEU A 128 10.52 3.88 2.63
C LEU A 128 10.39 4.46 4.03
N LEU A 129 9.31 4.11 4.70
CA LEU A 129 9.02 4.45 6.08
C LEU A 129 8.98 3.17 6.90
N ILE A 130 9.85 3.06 7.90
CA ILE A 130 9.92 1.93 8.83
C ILE A 130 9.64 2.47 10.22
N ARG A 131 8.81 1.79 10.98
CA ARG A 131 8.49 2.19 12.35
C ARG A 131 9.77 2.27 13.20
N GLY A 132 10.00 3.44 13.79
CA GLY A 132 11.16 3.69 14.65
C GLY A 132 12.43 4.12 13.93
N GLU A 133 12.41 4.22 12.59
CA GLU A 133 13.53 4.64 11.78
C GLU A 133 13.24 5.95 11.04
N PRO A 134 14.26 6.76 10.73
CA PRO A 134 14.09 7.91 9.85
C PRO A 134 13.61 7.50 8.46
N PRO A 135 12.84 8.36 7.76
CA PRO A 135 12.45 8.11 6.39
C PRO A 135 13.66 7.91 5.47
N VAL A 136 13.54 7.00 4.53
CA VAL A 136 14.61 6.69 3.56
C VAL A 136 14.10 6.96 2.14
N LEU A 137 14.86 7.75 1.39
CA LEU A 137 14.69 7.93 -0.05
C LEU A 137 15.77 7.07 -0.75
N ASP A 138 15.35 6.10 -1.56
CA ASP A 138 16.28 5.19 -2.23
C ASP A 138 15.75 4.81 -3.63
N LYS A 139 16.62 4.16 -4.40
CA LYS A 139 16.28 3.65 -5.72
C LYS A 139 15.47 2.36 -5.63
N LYS A 140 14.47 2.23 -6.51
CA LYS A 140 13.76 0.97 -6.71
C LYS A 140 14.72 -0.12 -7.17
N TYR A 141 14.47 -1.33 -6.70
CA TYR A 141 15.25 -2.47 -7.15
C TYR A 141 15.03 -2.73 -8.64
N ASN A 142 16.13 -2.81 -9.40
CA ASN A 142 16.04 -3.16 -10.82
C ASN A 142 15.83 -4.67 -10.97
N ILE A 143 14.60 -5.06 -11.31
CA ILE A 143 14.17 -6.46 -11.44
C ILE A 143 15.01 -7.23 -12.48
N LEU A 144 15.52 -6.56 -13.52
CA LEU A 144 16.35 -7.18 -14.54
C LEU A 144 17.70 -7.70 -14.00
N ARG A 145 18.10 -7.24 -12.81
CA ARG A 145 19.29 -7.72 -12.10
C ARG A 145 18.99 -8.90 -11.15
N HIS A 146 17.74 -9.31 -11.04
CA HIS A 146 17.38 -10.39 -10.14
C HIS A 146 17.93 -11.73 -10.63
N LYS A 147 18.51 -12.53 -9.74
CA LYS A 147 19.13 -13.83 -10.08
C LYS A 147 18.20 -14.79 -10.83
N ASN A 148 16.91 -14.68 -10.61
CA ASN A 148 15.89 -15.53 -11.24
C ASN A 148 15.22 -14.90 -12.46
N ILE A 149 15.72 -13.76 -12.96
CA ILE A 149 15.10 -13.04 -14.08
C ILE A 149 14.86 -13.95 -15.31
N LYS A 150 15.76 -14.87 -15.58
CA LYS A 150 15.65 -15.83 -16.70
C LYS A 150 14.44 -16.77 -16.59
N ARG A 151 13.74 -16.79 -15.44
CA ARG A 151 12.52 -17.59 -15.22
C ARG A 151 11.25 -16.77 -15.41
N THR A 152 11.36 -15.50 -15.72
CA THR A 152 10.24 -14.58 -15.95
C THR A 152 10.18 -14.23 -17.44
N GLU A 153 9.04 -13.73 -17.88
CA GLU A 153 8.84 -13.26 -19.25
C GLU A 153 9.84 -12.16 -19.61
N ASP A 154 10.10 -11.19 -18.72
CA ASP A 154 11.10 -10.13 -18.90
C ASP A 154 12.52 -10.68 -19.09
N GLY A 155 12.79 -11.84 -18.58
CA GLY A 155 14.06 -12.56 -18.76
C GLY A 155 14.06 -13.53 -19.95
N GLY A 156 13.01 -13.54 -20.75
CA GLY A 156 12.88 -14.38 -21.95
C GLY A 156 12.39 -15.82 -21.69
N ALA A 157 11.82 -16.09 -20.50
CA ALA A 157 11.17 -17.38 -20.27
C ALA A 157 9.89 -17.50 -21.10
N ALA A 158 9.62 -18.70 -21.60
CA ALA A 158 8.34 -18.98 -22.22
C ALA A 158 7.19 -18.79 -21.20
N PRO A 159 6.02 -18.31 -21.63
CA PRO A 159 4.86 -18.23 -20.77
C PRO A 159 4.57 -19.57 -20.09
N TYR A 160 4.25 -19.51 -18.79
CA TYR A 160 3.88 -20.72 -18.06
C TYR A 160 2.57 -21.27 -18.61
N VAL A 161 2.64 -22.48 -19.15
CA VAL A 161 1.44 -23.23 -19.55
C VAL A 161 1.03 -24.10 -18.38
N HIS A 162 -0.11 -23.79 -17.78
CA HIS A 162 -0.68 -24.62 -16.73
C HIS A 162 -1.02 -25.99 -17.29
N LYS A 163 -0.30 -27.02 -16.88
CA LYS A 163 -0.68 -28.38 -17.17
C LYS A 163 -1.81 -28.74 -16.22
N PRO A 164 -2.97 -29.21 -16.72
CA PRO A 164 -3.99 -29.72 -15.82
C PRO A 164 -3.32 -30.78 -14.94
N LEU A 165 -3.55 -30.67 -13.65
CA LEU A 165 -3.11 -31.63 -12.66
C LEU A 165 -3.66 -32.98 -13.10
N GLY A 166 -2.82 -33.82 -13.76
CA GLY A 166 -3.13 -35.23 -13.91
C GLY A 166 -3.35 -35.79 -12.50
N ASN A 167 -4.23 -36.72 -12.34
CA ASN A 167 -4.64 -37.34 -11.07
C ASN A 167 -3.57 -37.23 -9.98
N TYR A 168 -3.53 -36.10 -9.30
CA TYR A 168 -2.76 -35.97 -8.06
C TYR A 168 -3.58 -36.68 -7.00
N VAL A 169 -3.31 -37.95 -6.83
CA VAL A 169 -3.54 -38.59 -5.54
C VAL A 169 -2.58 -37.90 -4.59
N LEU A 170 -3.08 -36.98 -3.76
CA LEU A 170 -2.32 -36.45 -2.65
C LEU A 170 -2.19 -37.62 -1.65
N PRO A 171 -1.02 -38.29 -1.57
CA PRO A 171 -0.85 -39.33 -0.57
C PRO A 171 -0.84 -38.64 0.79
N ASP A 172 -1.59 -39.18 1.74
CA ASP A 172 -1.55 -38.82 3.17
C ASP A 172 -2.19 -37.50 3.60
N LEU A 173 -3.20 -36.98 2.92
CA LEU A 173 -4.09 -36.04 3.59
C LEU A 173 -5.01 -36.82 4.56
N PRO A 174 -5.11 -36.37 5.85
CA PRO A 174 -5.91 -37.04 6.86
C PRO A 174 -7.42 -36.99 6.59
N TYR A 175 -7.82 -36.32 5.52
CA TYR A 175 -9.19 -36.24 5.06
C TYR A 175 -9.30 -36.91 3.69
N PRO A 176 -10.09 -37.98 3.54
CA PRO A 176 -10.36 -38.55 2.23
C PRO A 176 -11.03 -37.47 1.37
N PHE A 177 -10.42 -37.15 0.23
CA PHE A 177 -11.12 -36.37 -0.81
C PHE A 177 -12.34 -37.18 -1.20
N ARG A 178 -13.51 -36.73 -0.80
CA ARG A 178 -14.77 -37.28 -1.28
C ARG A 178 -14.89 -36.92 -2.75
N SER A 179 -15.42 -37.82 -3.57
CA SER A 179 -15.74 -37.49 -4.94
C SER A 179 -16.76 -36.34 -4.97
N LEU A 180 -16.84 -35.58 -6.06
CA LEU A 180 -17.88 -34.55 -6.22
C LEU A 180 -19.29 -35.09 -6.03
N GLU A 181 -19.48 -36.40 -6.22
CA GLU A 181 -20.73 -37.10 -6.01
C GLU A 181 -21.15 -37.24 -4.52
N ASP A 182 -20.18 -37.06 -3.61
CA ASP A 182 -20.42 -37.08 -2.15
C ASP A 182 -20.87 -35.73 -1.58
N TYR A 183 -20.96 -34.67 -2.40
CA TYR A 183 -21.46 -33.38 -2.00
C TYR A 183 -22.90 -33.19 -2.45
N GLU A 184 -23.80 -32.99 -1.51
CA GLU A 184 -25.11 -32.42 -1.81
C GLU A 184 -24.93 -30.95 -2.16
N PHE A 185 -25.14 -30.59 -3.41
CA PHE A 185 -25.22 -29.20 -3.80
C PHE A 185 -26.54 -28.64 -3.26
N ILE A 186 -26.45 -27.77 -2.25
CA ILE A 186 -27.59 -26.98 -1.83
C ILE A 186 -27.74 -25.88 -2.88
N GLU A 187 -28.75 -25.98 -3.71
CA GLU A 187 -29.18 -24.85 -4.53
C GLU A 187 -29.59 -23.74 -3.57
N MET A 188 -28.78 -22.67 -3.51
CA MET A 188 -29.22 -21.48 -2.81
C MET A 188 -30.30 -20.83 -3.66
N GLU A 189 -31.53 -20.85 -3.16
CA GLU A 189 -32.58 -20.01 -3.73
C GLU A 189 -32.06 -18.58 -3.75
N GLU A 190 -32.00 -17.98 -4.93
CA GLU A 190 -31.69 -16.56 -5.05
C GLU A 190 -32.72 -15.80 -4.23
N PRO A 191 -32.31 -14.89 -3.32
CA PRO A 191 -33.28 -14.11 -2.58
C PRO A 191 -34.10 -13.30 -3.59
N ASP A 192 -35.43 -13.43 -3.50
CA ASP A 192 -36.37 -12.64 -4.30
C ASP A 192 -36.05 -11.15 -4.08
N HIS A 193 -35.32 -10.57 -5.00
CA HIS A 193 -35.16 -9.15 -5.10
C HIS A 193 -36.44 -8.58 -5.72
N GLU A 194 -37.46 -8.33 -4.88
CA GLU A 194 -38.50 -7.36 -5.22
C GLU A 194 -37.83 -6.01 -5.44
N TYR A 195 -37.57 -5.67 -6.69
CA TYR A 195 -37.24 -4.31 -7.09
C TYR A 195 -38.50 -3.48 -6.90
N GLU A 196 -38.62 -2.72 -5.81
CA GLU A 196 -39.53 -1.61 -5.73
C GLU A 196 -39.21 -0.62 -6.86
N GLU A 197 -40.05 -0.62 -7.89
CA GLU A 197 -40.05 0.43 -8.90
C GLU A 197 -40.36 1.76 -8.20
N VAL A 198 -39.31 2.56 -7.96
CA VAL A 198 -39.50 3.96 -7.56
C VAL A 198 -40.11 4.69 -8.75
N GLN A 199 -41.44 4.82 -8.74
CA GLN A 199 -42.18 5.69 -9.64
C GLN A 199 -41.62 7.11 -9.52
N ARG A 200 -40.94 7.55 -10.58
CA ARG A 200 -40.64 8.97 -10.74
C ARG A 200 -41.96 9.70 -10.90
N ALA A 201 -42.33 10.48 -9.91
CA ALA A 201 -43.39 11.49 -10.02
C ALA A 201 -42.86 12.62 -10.91
N ASP A 202 -43.18 12.55 -12.17
CA ASP A 202 -43.21 13.73 -13.04
C ASP A 202 -44.43 14.56 -12.60
N GLY A 203 -44.22 15.84 -12.36
CA GLY A 203 -45.36 16.70 -12.20
C GLY A 203 -45.12 18.05 -11.56
N ALA A 204 -45.13 19.06 -12.42
CA ALA A 204 -45.38 20.48 -12.24
C ALA A 204 -44.21 21.37 -11.78
#